data_ec90c631f3aa6c0c7ad360a132ad7d27
#
_entry.id   ec90c631f3aa6c0c7ad360a132ad7d27
#
_cell.length_a   1.000
_cell.length_b   1.000
_cell.length_c   1.000
_cell.angle_alpha   90.00
_cell.angle_beta   90.00
_cell.angle_gamma   90.00
#
_symmetry.space_group_name_H-M   'P 1'
#
loop_
_entity.id
_entity.type
_entity.pdbx_description
1 polymer ?
#
loop_
_entity_poly.entity_id
_entity_poly.type
_entity_poly.pdbx_seq_one_letter_code
_entity_poly.pdbx_strand_id
1 'polypeptide(L)'
;MVIGSYYLTIIRPGAKGEGKIFRSPNEAMTAYRNGVIDLQAKVVMRVEKEIDGKVYSKRLTTSIGRWIFNEIIPQDLHFVPRDTPEQMLDLEVEGLINESKGIIALRKQELNKIVDNCFKYKGATETAKVADAIKSLGYKYSTLSGVTTSVFDMHIPEGKEAIIK
;
A
#
# COMPACT_ATOMS: atom_id res chain seq x y z
N MET A 1 10.01 2.10 9.33
CA MET A 1 8.56 2.18 9.11
C MET A 1 8.21 2.66 7.69
N VAL A 2 8.73 3.81 7.26
CA VAL A 2 8.47 4.36 5.90
C VAL A 2 9.00 3.43 4.81
N ILE A 3 10.20 2.88 4.95
CA ILE A 3 10.79 1.92 4.00
C ILE A 3 9.91 0.67 3.87
N GLY A 4 9.43 0.12 4.98
CA GLY A 4 8.55 -1.05 4.97
C GLY A 4 7.20 -0.78 4.33
N SER A 5 6.60 0.39 4.59
CA SER A 5 5.34 0.80 3.96
C SER A 5 5.51 1.02 2.45
N TYR A 6 6.61 1.63 2.04
CA TYR A 6 6.96 1.80 0.63
C TYR A 6 7.14 0.44 -0.07
N TYR A 7 7.95 -0.44 0.52
CA TYR A 7 8.19 -1.80 -0.01
C TYR A 7 6.90 -2.60 -0.16
N LEU A 8 6.00 -2.48 0.83
CA LEU A 8 4.72 -3.17 0.84
C LEU A 8 3.78 -2.69 -0.28
N THR A 9 3.77 -1.39 -0.57
CA THR A 9 2.76 -0.76 -1.43
C THR A 9 3.22 -0.47 -2.85
N ILE A 10 4.50 -0.63 -3.15
CA ILE A 10 5.02 -0.50 -4.52
C ILE A 10 4.52 -1.66 -5.39
N ILE A 11 4.17 -1.36 -6.64
CA ILE A 11 3.95 -2.37 -7.67
C ILE A 11 5.25 -2.53 -8.45
N ARG A 12 5.69 -3.77 -8.63
CA ARG A 12 6.89 -4.10 -9.39
C ARG A 12 6.47 -4.74 -10.72
N PRO A 13 6.70 -4.08 -11.87
CA PRO A 13 6.44 -4.68 -13.18
C PRO A 13 7.29 -5.94 -13.35
N GLY A 14 6.72 -6.96 -13.97
CA GLY A 14 7.39 -8.25 -14.18
C GLY A 14 7.47 -9.14 -12.94
N ALA A 15 6.82 -8.77 -11.81
CA ALA A 15 6.76 -9.61 -10.64
C ALA A 15 5.99 -10.91 -10.89
N LYS A 16 6.41 -11.99 -10.22
CA LYS A 16 5.79 -13.31 -10.37
C LYS A 16 4.28 -13.26 -10.15
N GLY A 17 3.52 -13.72 -11.13
CA GLY A 17 2.06 -13.76 -11.09
C GLY A 17 1.37 -12.46 -11.46
N GLU A 18 2.07 -11.50 -12.06
CA GLU A 18 1.46 -10.29 -12.61
C GLU A 18 0.35 -10.62 -13.61
N GLY A 19 -0.75 -9.85 -13.54
CA GLY A 19 -1.91 -10.02 -14.43
C GLY A 19 -2.87 -11.13 -14.04
N LYS A 20 -2.58 -11.93 -13.00
CA LYS A 20 -3.51 -12.97 -12.54
C LYS A 20 -4.79 -12.36 -11.98
N ILE A 21 -5.89 -13.10 -12.20
CA ILE A 21 -7.25 -12.73 -11.76
C ILE A 21 -7.69 -13.70 -10.68
N PHE A 22 -8.16 -13.16 -9.55
CA PHE A 22 -8.64 -13.93 -8.42
C PHE A 22 -10.12 -13.65 -8.16
N ARG A 23 -10.85 -14.66 -7.72
CA ARG A 23 -12.29 -14.57 -7.39
C ARG A 23 -12.52 -13.83 -6.08
N SER A 24 -11.54 -13.84 -5.18
CA SER A 24 -11.62 -13.17 -3.88
C SER A 24 -10.24 -12.75 -3.39
N PRO A 25 -10.17 -11.78 -2.46
CA PRO A 25 -8.91 -11.43 -1.80
C PRO A 25 -8.28 -12.59 -1.02
N ASN A 26 -9.10 -13.47 -0.43
CA ASN A 26 -8.62 -14.65 0.30
C ASN A 26 -7.93 -15.65 -0.63
N GLU A 27 -8.44 -15.86 -1.83
CA GLU A 27 -7.79 -16.69 -2.85
C GLU A 27 -6.44 -16.11 -3.25
N ALA A 28 -6.38 -14.80 -3.50
CA ALA A 28 -5.15 -14.10 -3.83
C ALA A 28 -4.12 -14.17 -2.68
N MET A 29 -4.57 -14.02 -1.43
CA MET A 29 -3.73 -14.15 -0.25
C MET A 29 -3.17 -15.57 -0.09
N THR A 30 -3.97 -16.60 -0.39
CA THR A 30 -3.54 -18.00 -0.37
C THR A 30 -2.51 -18.27 -1.47
N ALA A 31 -2.73 -17.72 -2.68
CA ALA A 31 -1.76 -17.80 -3.76
C ALA A 31 -0.42 -17.14 -3.42
N TYR A 32 -0.46 -16.00 -2.71
CA TYR A 32 0.74 -15.35 -2.19
C TYR A 32 1.47 -16.23 -1.17
N ARG A 33 0.77 -16.77 -0.18
CA ARG A 33 1.35 -17.66 0.85
C ARG A 33 1.98 -18.90 0.25
N ASN A 34 1.44 -19.41 -0.83
CA ASN A 34 1.97 -20.57 -1.57
C ASN A 34 3.07 -20.20 -2.58
N GLY A 35 3.49 -18.93 -2.62
CA GLY A 35 4.53 -18.45 -3.54
C GLY A 35 4.14 -18.49 -5.02
N VAL A 36 2.84 -18.50 -5.34
CA VAL A 36 2.33 -18.47 -6.72
C VAL A 36 2.37 -17.06 -7.30
N ILE A 37 2.25 -16.05 -6.44
CA ILE A 37 2.34 -14.63 -6.77
C ILE A 37 3.23 -13.92 -5.75
N ASP A 38 3.87 -12.84 -6.19
CA ASP A 38 4.67 -11.98 -5.35
C ASP A 38 3.80 -10.91 -4.67
N LEU A 39 4.29 -10.40 -3.53
CA LEU A 39 3.65 -9.35 -2.74
C LEU A 39 3.36 -8.09 -3.57
N GLN A 40 4.27 -7.75 -4.48
CA GLN A 40 4.27 -6.52 -5.28
C GLN A 40 3.73 -6.72 -6.69
N ALA A 41 3.24 -7.94 -7.00
CA ALA A 41 2.66 -8.25 -8.30
C ALA A 41 1.33 -7.52 -8.51
N LYS A 42 1.15 -6.90 -9.67
CA LYS A 42 -0.12 -6.30 -10.07
C LYS A 42 -1.11 -7.41 -10.42
N VAL A 43 -2.17 -7.54 -9.65
CA VAL A 43 -3.21 -8.56 -9.80
C VAL A 43 -4.59 -7.95 -9.83
N VAL A 44 -5.57 -8.71 -10.33
CA VAL A 44 -6.97 -8.32 -10.31
C VAL A 44 -7.71 -9.19 -9.29
N MET A 45 -8.40 -8.57 -8.36
CA MET A 45 -9.22 -9.27 -7.35
C MET A 45 -10.66 -8.83 -7.45
N ARG A 46 -11.59 -9.78 -7.35
CA ARG A 46 -13.01 -9.48 -7.21
C ARG A 46 -13.31 -9.30 -5.72
N VAL A 47 -13.78 -8.13 -5.37
CA VAL A 47 -14.23 -7.79 -4.01
C VAL A 47 -15.74 -7.72 -4.02
N GLU A 48 -16.36 -8.31 -3.00
CA GLU A 48 -17.81 -8.31 -2.80
C GLU A 48 -18.11 -7.75 -1.42
N LYS A 49 -19.15 -6.94 -1.33
CA LYS A 49 -19.64 -6.38 -0.08
C LYS A 49 -21.16 -6.28 -0.12
N GLU A 50 -21.79 -6.68 0.95
CA GLU A 50 -23.22 -6.46 1.14
C GLU A 50 -23.44 -5.05 1.69
N ILE A 51 -24.27 -4.27 1.00
CA ILE A 51 -24.66 -2.90 1.37
C ILE A 51 -26.17 -2.83 1.22
N ASP A 52 -26.88 -2.46 2.28
CA ASP A 52 -28.35 -2.34 2.30
C ASP A 52 -29.09 -3.59 1.79
N GLY A 53 -28.57 -4.78 2.14
CA GLY A 53 -29.17 -6.06 1.75
C GLY A 53 -28.95 -6.46 0.28
N LYS A 54 -28.12 -5.71 -0.45
CA LYS A 54 -27.70 -6.04 -1.83
C LYS A 54 -26.20 -6.32 -1.88
N VAL A 55 -25.81 -7.38 -2.61
CA VAL A 55 -24.41 -7.72 -2.82
C VAL A 55 -23.89 -6.97 -4.04
N TYR A 56 -22.92 -6.12 -3.79
CA TYR A 56 -22.17 -5.42 -4.84
C TYR A 56 -20.82 -6.10 -5.05
N SER A 57 -20.38 -6.16 -6.29
CA SER A 57 -19.09 -6.76 -6.63
C SER A 57 -18.33 -5.87 -7.61
N LYS A 58 -17.02 -5.71 -7.38
CA LYS A 58 -16.13 -4.92 -8.22
C LYS A 58 -14.81 -5.67 -8.44
N ARG A 59 -14.23 -5.52 -9.62
CA ARG A 59 -12.87 -5.96 -9.89
C ARG A 59 -11.91 -4.82 -9.58
N LEU A 60 -11.01 -5.06 -8.62
CA LEU A 60 -9.98 -4.12 -8.25
C LEU A 60 -8.63 -4.59 -8.81
N THR A 61 -7.94 -3.67 -9.47
CA THR A 61 -6.56 -3.89 -9.92
C THR A 61 -5.64 -3.30 -8.86
N THR A 62 -4.93 -4.16 -8.13
CA THR A 62 -4.08 -3.76 -7.01
C THR A 62 -2.96 -4.78 -6.79
N SER A 63 -2.28 -4.75 -5.67
CA SER A 63 -1.32 -5.78 -5.24
C SER A 63 -1.70 -6.33 -3.87
N ILE A 64 -1.18 -7.52 -3.53
CA ILE A 64 -1.38 -8.11 -2.19
C ILE A 64 -0.85 -7.17 -1.12
N GLY A 65 0.28 -6.53 -1.36
CA GLY A 65 0.85 -5.57 -0.41
C GLY A 65 -0.06 -4.38 -0.13
N ARG A 66 -0.67 -3.79 -1.16
CA ARG A 66 -1.65 -2.70 -0.99
C ARG A 66 -2.90 -3.18 -0.27
N TRP A 67 -3.36 -4.38 -0.56
CA TRP A 67 -4.48 -4.99 0.14
C TRP A 67 -4.20 -5.12 1.64
N ILE A 68 -3.06 -5.72 2.02
CA ILE A 68 -2.64 -5.87 3.42
C ILE A 68 -2.55 -4.52 4.13
N PHE A 69 -1.99 -3.50 3.47
CA PHE A 69 -1.90 -2.16 4.06
C PHE A 69 -3.29 -1.55 4.25
N ASN A 70 -4.19 -1.75 3.29
CA ASN A 70 -5.54 -1.21 3.37
C ASN A 70 -6.37 -1.81 4.52
N GLU A 71 -6.06 -3.04 4.96
CA GLU A 71 -6.76 -3.69 6.09
C GLU A 71 -6.51 -2.99 7.44
N ILE A 72 -5.38 -2.29 7.59
CA ILE A 72 -5.03 -1.62 8.86
C ILE A 72 -5.53 -0.19 8.95
N ILE A 73 -6.02 0.39 7.87
CA ILE A 73 -6.53 1.76 7.84
C ILE A 73 -8.06 1.77 7.78
N PRO A 74 -8.72 2.74 8.46
CA PRO A 74 -10.17 2.92 8.32
C PRO A 74 -10.56 3.19 6.86
N GLN A 75 -11.73 2.66 6.45
CA GLN A 75 -12.20 2.76 5.06
C GLN A 75 -13.04 4.02 4.78
N ASP A 76 -12.96 5.01 5.62
CA ASP A 76 -13.71 6.27 5.57
C ASP A 76 -12.81 7.49 5.86
N LEU A 77 -11.60 7.44 5.32
CA LEU A 77 -10.62 8.54 5.42
C LEU A 77 -10.75 9.55 4.26
N HIS A 78 -11.70 9.35 3.37
CA HIS A 78 -12.03 10.25 2.25
C HIS A 78 -10.87 10.46 1.23
N PHE A 79 -10.01 9.46 1.04
CA PHE A 79 -9.04 9.47 -0.05
C PHE A 79 -9.64 8.99 -1.38
N VAL A 80 -10.70 8.19 -1.32
CA VAL A 80 -11.52 7.79 -2.46
C VAL A 80 -12.95 8.30 -2.28
N PRO A 81 -13.63 8.72 -3.36
CA PRO A 81 -15.05 9.05 -3.30
C PRO A 81 -15.87 7.81 -2.93
N ARG A 82 -16.95 7.99 -2.18
CA ARG A 82 -17.84 6.92 -1.72
C ARG A 82 -19.31 7.24 -1.96
N ASP A 83 -19.56 7.94 -3.08
CA ASP A 83 -20.89 8.41 -3.43
C ASP A 83 -21.79 7.30 -3.97
N THR A 84 -21.18 6.24 -4.50
CA THR A 84 -21.92 5.08 -5.04
C THR A 84 -21.54 3.79 -4.30
N PRO A 85 -22.45 2.79 -4.25
CA PRO A 85 -22.16 1.50 -3.61
C PRO A 85 -20.92 0.80 -4.19
N GLU A 86 -20.65 0.98 -5.49
CA GLU A 86 -19.47 0.41 -6.14
C GLU A 86 -18.18 1.09 -5.68
N GLN A 87 -18.19 2.39 -5.41
CA GLN A 87 -17.05 3.13 -4.87
C GLN A 87 -16.74 2.77 -3.42
N MET A 88 -17.72 2.23 -2.67
CA MET A 88 -17.50 1.73 -1.32
C MET A 88 -16.62 0.48 -1.27
N LEU A 89 -16.35 -0.13 -2.42
CA LEU A 89 -15.43 -1.27 -2.58
C LEU A 89 -14.00 -0.84 -2.90
N ASP A 90 -13.76 0.44 -3.20
CA ASP A 90 -12.44 0.95 -3.52
C ASP A 90 -11.54 1.03 -2.28
N LEU A 91 -10.25 0.76 -2.48
CA LEU A 91 -9.26 0.79 -1.41
C LEU A 91 -8.83 2.23 -1.13
N GLU A 92 -8.85 2.67 0.12
CA GLU A 92 -8.37 4.00 0.53
C GLU A 92 -6.90 4.24 0.12
N VAL A 93 -6.08 3.18 0.14
CA VAL A 93 -4.68 3.23 -0.30
C VAL A 93 -4.54 3.68 -1.75
N GLU A 94 -5.43 3.24 -2.64
CA GLU A 94 -5.35 3.60 -4.06
C GLU A 94 -5.65 5.10 -4.28
N GLY A 95 -6.45 5.72 -3.42
CA GLY A 95 -6.69 7.16 -3.48
C GLY A 95 -5.46 8.02 -3.13
N LEU A 96 -4.51 7.46 -2.37
CA LEU A 96 -3.24 8.10 -2.01
C LEU A 96 -2.17 7.94 -3.09
N ILE A 97 -2.29 6.91 -3.91
CA ILE A 97 -1.33 6.57 -4.96
C ILE A 97 -1.78 7.20 -6.28
N ASN A 98 -0.91 7.96 -6.91
CA ASN A 98 -1.19 8.61 -8.19
C ASN A 98 0.07 8.56 -9.06
N GLU A 99 0.11 7.57 -9.94
CA GLU A 99 1.25 7.34 -10.85
C GLU A 99 1.52 8.54 -11.76
N SER A 100 0.49 9.24 -12.20
CA SER A 100 0.63 10.45 -13.02
C SER A 100 1.33 11.59 -12.28
N LYS A 101 1.27 11.62 -10.95
CA LYS A 101 1.99 12.56 -10.09
C LYS A 101 3.30 12.00 -9.53
N GLY A 102 3.74 10.84 -10.02
CA GLY A 102 4.95 10.16 -9.53
C GLY A 102 4.82 9.55 -8.13
N ILE A 103 3.59 9.36 -7.64
CA ILE A 103 3.32 8.70 -6.36
C ILE A 103 3.00 7.24 -6.64
N ILE A 104 4.02 6.41 -6.68
CA ILE A 104 3.92 4.97 -7.03
C ILE A 104 3.74 4.04 -5.81
N ALA A 105 3.99 4.56 -4.61
CA ALA A 105 3.88 3.83 -3.35
C ALA A 105 3.71 4.81 -2.19
N LEU A 106 3.35 4.32 -1.01
CA LEU A 106 3.23 5.16 0.19
C LEU A 106 4.59 5.61 0.70
N ARG A 107 4.80 6.91 0.78
CA ARG A 107 5.98 7.57 1.33
C ARG A 107 5.59 8.30 2.62
N LYS A 108 6.53 8.97 3.25
CA LYS A 108 6.31 9.74 4.48
C LYS A 108 5.13 10.73 4.36
N GLN A 109 5.00 11.40 3.22
CA GLN A 109 3.92 12.38 3.02
C GLN A 109 2.54 11.73 2.99
N GLU A 110 2.41 10.57 2.32
CA GLU A 110 1.16 9.83 2.24
C GLU A 110 0.79 9.23 3.62
N LEU A 111 1.76 8.73 4.37
CA LEU A 111 1.54 8.26 5.73
C LEU A 111 1.08 9.38 6.67
N ASN A 112 1.66 10.58 6.56
CA ASN A 112 1.21 11.74 7.34
C ASN A 112 -0.25 12.09 7.01
N LYS A 113 -0.65 12.08 5.73
CA LYS A 113 -2.04 12.33 5.33
C LYS A 113 -3.01 11.32 5.95
N ILE A 114 -2.61 10.03 6.05
CA ILE A 114 -3.44 9.00 6.70
C ILE A 114 -3.65 9.36 8.16
N VAL A 115 -2.58 9.73 8.88
CA VAL A 115 -2.65 10.10 10.31
C VAL A 115 -3.49 11.36 10.49
N ASP A 116 -3.28 12.39 9.67
CA ASP A 116 -4.01 13.66 9.74
C ASP A 116 -5.51 13.47 9.49
N ASN A 117 -5.88 12.71 8.44
CA ASN A 117 -7.28 12.43 8.16
C ASN A 117 -7.91 11.52 9.22
N CYS A 118 -7.16 10.54 9.72
CA CYS A 118 -7.64 9.70 10.80
C CYS A 118 -7.91 10.53 12.07
N PHE A 119 -7.02 11.44 12.42
CA PHE A 119 -7.23 12.35 13.55
C PHE A 119 -8.45 13.24 13.36
N LYS A 120 -8.62 13.80 12.16
CA LYS A 120 -9.73 14.70 11.83
C LYS A 120 -11.09 14.00 11.88
N TYR A 121 -11.20 12.78 11.40
CA TYR A 121 -12.49 12.09 11.24
C TYR A 121 -12.79 11.07 12.33
N LYS A 122 -11.76 10.50 12.98
CA LYS A 122 -11.91 9.42 13.98
C LYS A 122 -11.47 9.81 15.39
N GLY A 123 -10.73 10.90 15.53
CA GLY A 123 -10.20 11.36 16.81
C GLY A 123 -8.93 10.65 17.27
N ALA A 124 -8.40 11.08 18.41
CA ALA A 124 -7.06 10.70 18.88
C ALA A 124 -6.89 9.20 19.16
N THR A 125 -7.90 8.56 19.77
CA THR A 125 -7.81 7.14 20.17
C THR A 125 -7.67 6.20 18.97
N GLU A 126 -8.50 6.38 17.94
CA GLU A 126 -8.40 5.57 16.72
C GLU A 126 -7.13 5.89 15.95
N THR A 127 -6.72 7.16 15.91
CA THR A 127 -5.45 7.55 15.27
C THR A 127 -4.26 6.86 15.92
N ALA A 128 -4.22 6.74 17.24
CA ALA A 128 -3.16 6.03 17.93
C ALA A 128 -3.10 4.55 17.54
N LYS A 129 -4.24 3.88 17.46
CA LYS A 129 -4.32 2.47 17.00
C LYS A 129 -3.82 2.30 15.57
N VAL A 130 -4.24 3.19 14.67
CA VAL A 130 -3.81 3.17 13.25
C VAL A 130 -2.30 3.44 13.15
N ALA A 131 -1.78 4.41 13.89
CA ALA A 131 -0.34 4.71 13.92
C ALA A 131 0.49 3.53 14.42
N ASP A 132 0.04 2.83 15.47
CA ASP A 132 0.69 1.62 15.99
C ASP A 132 0.62 0.46 15.00
N ALA A 133 -0.49 0.31 14.28
CA ALA A 133 -0.63 -0.69 13.23
C ALA A 133 0.30 -0.41 12.05
N ILE A 134 0.37 0.84 11.58
CA ILE A 134 1.31 1.26 10.51
C ILE A 134 2.76 1.02 10.94
N LYS A 135 3.11 1.39 12.18
CA LYS A 135 4.44 1.16 12.75
C LYS A 135 4.81 -0.33 12.72
N SER A 136 3.95 -1.18 13.26
CA SER A 136 4.18 -2.63 13.36
C SER A 136 4.30 -3.28 11.99
N LEU A 137 3.39 -2.93 11.06
CA LEU A 137 3.41 -3.42 9.69
C LEU A 137 4.66 -2.94 8.94
N GLY A 138 5.00 -1.66 9.07
CA GLY A 138 6.17 -1.07 8.45
C GLY A 138 7.47 -1.73 8.91
N TYR A 139 7.65 -1.99 10.19
CA TYR A 139 8.83 -2.70 10.70
C TYR A 139 8.90 -4.15 10.21
N LYS A 140 7.77 -4.87 10.22
CA LYS A 140 7.69 -6.22 9.70
C LYS A 140 8.16 -6.29 8.25
N TYR A 141 7.63 -5.44 7.38
CA TYR A 141 7.96 -5.46 5.96
C TYR A 141 9.31 -4.82 5.63
N SER A 142 9.82 -3.93 6.46
CA SER A 142 11.21 -3.46 6.37
C SER A 142 12.20 -4.61 6.62
N THR A 143 11.93 -5.42 7.64
CA THR A 143 12.74 -6.62 7.93
C THR A 143 12.68 -7.64 6.79
N LEU A 144 11.47 -7.92 6.28
CA LEU A 144 11.28 -8.87 5.17
C LEU A 144 11.88 -8.37 3.84
N SER A 145 11.94 -7.05 3.62
CA SER A 145 12.51 -6.48 2.40
C SER A 145 14.01 -6.69 2.29
N GLY A 146 14.72 -6.82 3.43
CA GLY A 146 16.17 -6.96 3.47
C GLY A 146 16.92 -5.76 2.86
N VAL A 147 16.27 -4.58 2.78
CA VAL A 147 16.90 -3.37 2.20
C VAL A 147 18.10 -2.97 3.03
N THR A 148 19.25 -2.90 2.39
CA THR A 148 20.51 -2.45 2.96
C THR A 148 21.24 -1.56 1.98
N THR A 149 22.21 -0.78 2.46
CA THR A 149 23.09 0.04 1.64
C THR A 149 24.53 -0.41 1.86
N SER A 150 25.27 -0.57 0.77
CA SER A 150 26.70 -0.84 0.79
C SER A 150 27.49 0.46 0.65
N VAL A 151 28.76 0.44 1.09
CA VAL A 151 29.68 1.55 0.84
C VAL A 151 29.85 1.81 -0.67
N PHE A 152 29.73 0.77 -1.49
CA PHE A 152 29.82 0.87 -2.96
C PHE A 152 28.60 1.52 -3.62
N ASP A 153 27.47 1.62 -2.92
CA ASP A 153 26.28 2.32 -3.40
C ASP A 153 26.38 3.85 -3.26
N MET A 154 27.43 4.32 -2.55
CA MET A 154 27.68 5.74 -2.37
C MET A 154 28.49 6.30 -3.53
N HIS A 155 27.85 6.99 -4.45
CA HIS A 155 28.52 7.71 -5.52
C HIS A 155 29.19 8.97 -4.98
N ILE A 156 30.51 9.07 -5.16
CA ILE A 156 31.27 10.27 -4.87
C ILE A 156 31.15 11.20 -6.07
N PRO A 157 30.62 12.44 -5.91
CA PRO A 157 30.54 13.41 -7.01
C PRO A 157 31.93 13.74 -7.58
N GLU A 158 32.07 13.77 -8.89
CA GLU A 158 33.35 14.05 -9.57
C GLU A 158 33.99 15.39 -9.15
N GLY A 159 33.14 16.38 -8.81
CA GLY A 159 33.59 17.70 -8.35
C GLY A 159 34.07 17.77 -6.89
N LYS A 160 34.01 16.69 -6.10
CA LYS A 160 34.30 16.72 -4.67
C LYS A 160 35.71 17.22 -4.37
N GLU A 161 36.73 16.74 -5.10
CA GLU A 161 38.12 17.13 -4.89
C GLU A 161 38.41 18.61 -5.21
N ALA A 162 37.68 19.18 -6.18
CA ALA A 162 37.79 20.60 -6.51
C ALA A 162 37.13 21.52 -5.47
N ILE A 163 36.11 21.02 -4.74
CA ILE A 163 35.42 21.78 -3.70
C ILE A 163 36.15 21.73 -2.35
N ILE A 164 36.90 20.66 -2.09
CA ILE A 164 37.63 20.47 -0.82
C ILE A 164 38.98 21.19 -0.80
N LYS A 165 39.55 21.55 -1.96
CA LYS A 165 40.73 22.39 -2.06
C LYS A 165 40.41 23.87 -1.85
#